data_96bf08e724dfdd221b89bd53f03ad102
#
_entry.id   96bf08e724dfdd221b89bd53f03ad102
#
_cell.length_a   1.000
_cell.length_b   1.000
_cell.length_c   1.000
_cell.angle_alpha   90.00
_cell.angle_beta   90.00
_cell.angle_gamma   90.00
#
_symmetry.space_group_name_H-M   'P 1'
#
loop_
_entity.id
_entity.type
_entity.pdbx_description
1 polymer ?
#
loop_
_entity_poly.entity_id
_entity_poly.type
_entity_poly.pdbx_seq_one_letter_code
_entity_poly.pdbx_strand_id
1 'polypeptide(L)'
;MSREREIFKDHVAKVIMNTEDFFIADWANANGSSDYAIRYVLDIKKGILMITGDVGSAIASWYSPVTAKKLKGLVLDIGYFVGKIRCSTDLYIYREEDICEDLDEKYKELKNMIHIISLESLRDDFEVLRDWCSDHQCADAKITPEIEMICDTYAINLDRIGRRISPRVHLWAVGYQMLAEQLGI
;
A
#
# COMPACT_ATOMS: atom_id res chain seq x y z
N MET A 1 -0.90 10.31 -18.55
CA MET A 1 -0.86 10.92 -17.20
C MET A 1 -1.49 9.89 -16.27
N SER A 2 -0.92 9.61 -15.08
CA SER A 2 -1.56 8.63 -14.18
C SER A 2 -2.85 9.21 -13.59
N ARG A 3 -3.74 8.33 -13.12
CA ARG A 3 -5.02 8.72 -12.50
C ARG A 3 -4.80 9.64 -11.31
N GLU A 4 -3.77 9.38 -10.50
CA GLU A 4 -3.44 10.16 -9.32
C GLU A 4 -3.00 11.58 -9.67
N ARG A 5 -2.21 11.74 -10.75
CA ARG A 5 -1.79 13.06 -11.24
C ARG A 5 -2.99 13.88 -11.76
N GLU A 6 -4.00 13.23 -12.34
CA GLU A 6 -5.24 13.93 -12.77
C GLU A 6 -6.04 14.43 -11.55
N ILE A 7 -6.11 13.63 -10.47
CA ILE A 7 -6.76 14.05 -9.21
C ILE A 7 -6.10 15.33 -8.67
N PHE A 8 -4.78 15.44 -8.77
CA PHE A 8 -4.02 16.54 -8.19
C PHE A 8 -3.73 17.70 -9.17
N LYS A 9 -4.32 17.72 -10.35
CA LYS A 9 -4.00 18.73 -11.39
C LYS A 9 -4.17 20.17 -10.96
N ASP A 10 -5.12 20.45 -10.05
CA ASP A 10 -5.43 21.78 -9.54
C ASP A 10 -4.86 22.05 -8.13
N HIS A 11 -4.00 21.13 -7.64
CA HIS A 11 -3.36 21.28 -6.34
C HIS A 11 -2.11 22.17 -6.41
N VAL A 12 -1.87 22.86 -5.31
CA VAL A 12 -0.70 23.75 -5.15
C VAL A 12 0.06 23.43 -3.88
N ALA A 13 1.37 23.56 -3.97
CA ALA A 13 2.27 23.38 -2.84
C ALA A 13 2.33 24.66 -2.01
N LYS A 14 2.13 24.53 -0.70
CA LYS A 14 2.33 25.62 0.27
C LYS A 14 3.33 25.19 1.33
N VAL A 15 4.53 25.78 1.29
CA VAL A 15 5.53 25.54 2.33
C VAL A 15 5.11 26.29 3.60
N ILE A 16 4.98 25.55 4.70
CA ILE A 16 4.65 26.08 6.03
C ILE A 16 5.93 26.31 6.82
N MET A 17 6.89 25.38 6.71
CA MET A 17 8.19 25.46 7.39
C MET A 17 9.26 24.79 6.52
N ASN A 18 10.43 25.41 6.45
CA ASN A 18 11.62 24.83 5.82
C ASN A 18 12.84 25.26 6.59
N THR A 19 13.33 24.39 7.47
CA THR A 19 14.49 24.58 8.33
C THR A 19 15.48 23.44 8.16
N GLU A 20 16.60 23.46 8.88
CA GLU A 20 17.56 22.34 8.91
C GLU A 20 16.96 21.08 9.56
N ASP A 21 15.97 21.24 10.45
CA ASP A 21 15.37 20.16 11.21
C ASP A 21 14.07 19.66 10.61
N PHE A 22 13.26 20.55 10.05
CA PHE A 22 11.90 20.25 9.61
C PHE A 22 11.59 20.83 8.23
N PHE A 23 10.91 20.03 7.43
CA PHE A 23 10.20 20.48 6.24
C PHE A 23 8.71 20.15 6.41
N ILE A 24 7.86 21.20 6.37
CA ILE A 24 6.41 21.06 6.48
C ILE A 24 5.78 21.75 5.28
N ALA A 25 4.95 21.01 4.55
CA ALA A 25 4.24 21.57 3.40
C ALA A 25 2.84 20.97 3.28
N ASP A 26 1.92 21.81 2.80
CA ASP A 26 0.57 21.43 2.41
C ASP A 26 0.51 21.25 0.90
N TRP A 27 -0.18 20.21 0.48
CA TRP A 27 -0.58 19.93 -0.88
C TRP A 27 -2.09 19.94 -0.94
N ALA A 28 -2.70 20.98 -1.47
CA ALA A 28 -4.14 21.19 -1.42
C ALA A 28 -4.64 21.91 -2.69
N ASN A 29 -5.92 21.77 -3.00
CA ASN A 29 -6.52 22.38 -4.14
C ASN A 29 -6.45 23.93 -4.06
N ALA A 30 -6.08 24.58 -5.15
CA ALA A 30 -5.94 26.04 -5.24
C ALA A 30 -7.25 26.80 -4.97
N ASN A 31 -8.41 26.16 -5.15
CA ASN A 31 -9.71 26.76 -4.88
C ASN A 31 -10.10 26.79 -3.38
N GLY A 32 -9.25 26.18 -2.51
CA GLY A 32 -9.50 26.10 -1.06
C GLY A 32 -10.34 24.92 -0.62
N SER A 33 -10.72 23.99 -1.54
CA SER A 33 -11.33 22.72 -1.14
C SER A 33 -10.34 21.87 -0.33
N SER A 34 -10.87 21.15 0.65
CA SER A 34 -10.12 20.14 1.41
C SER A 34 -10.01 18.79 0.68
N ASP A 35 -10.68 18.63 -0.45
CA ASP A 35 -10.69 17.38 -1.21
C ASP A 35 -9.26 16.97 -1.59
N TYR A 36 -8.88 15.78 -1.20
CA TYR A 36 -7.54 15.21 -1.38
C TYR A 36 -6.40 16.07 -0.81
N ALA A 37 -6.68 16.97 0.15
CA ALA A 37 -5.64 17.75 0.81
C ALA A 37 -4.74 16.85 1.65
N ILE A 38 -3.42 17.08 1.53
CA ILE A 38 -2.40 16.31 2.24
C ILE A 38 -1.42 17.28 2.89
N ARG A 39 -1.11 17.05 4.17
CA ARG A 39 0.00 17.70 4.85
C ARG A 39 1.14 16.73 5.04
N TYR A 40 2.34 17.13 4.66
CA TYR A 40 3.58 16.40 4.88
C TYR A 40 4.41 17.12 5.95
N VAL A 41 4.80 16.39 7.00
CA VAL A 41 5.68 16.87 8.07
C VAL A 41 6.90 15.94 8.11
N LEU A 42 8.04 16.43 7.67
CA LEU A 42 9.28 15.69 7.65
C LEU A 42 10.23 16.20 8.75
N ASP A 43 10.54 15.36 9.75
CA ASP A 43 11.68 15.51 10.64
C ASP A 43 12.92 15.03 9.89
N ILE A 44 13.70 15.97 9.40
CA ILE A 44 14.85 15.72 8.52
C ILE A 44 15.91 14.92 9.25
N LYS A 45 16.25 15.30 10.49
CA LYS A 45 17.33 14.67 11.25
C LYS A 45 16.99 13.26 11.68
N LYS A 46 15.75 13.01 12.06
CA LYS A 46 15.29 11.67 12.46
C LYS A 46 14.88 10.80 11.28
N GLY A 47 14.69 11.38 10.09
CA GLY A 47 14.19 10.66 8.93
C GLY A 47 12.76 10.14 9.16
N ILE A 48 11.88 10.94 9.76
CA ILE A 48 10.48 10.59 10.03
C ILE A 48 9.59 11.47 9.19
N LEU A 49 8.72 10.84 8.39
CA LEU A 49 7.68 11.51 7.63
C LEU A 49 6.34 11.21 8.27
N MET A 50 5.61 12.25 8.65
CA MET A 50 4.20 12.17 9.03
C MET A 50 3.36 12.74 7.90
N ILE A 51 2.33 12.00 7.51
CA ILE A 51 1.35 12.37 6.49
C ILE A 51 0.00 12.44 7.17
N THR A 52 -0.76 13.49 6.88
CA THR A 52 -2.13 13.65 7.38
C THR A 52 -2.96 14.44 6.39
N GLY A 53 -4.27 14.30 6.44
CA GLY A 53 -5.21 15.01 5.58
C GLY A 53 -6.41 14.17 5.19
N ASP A 54 -7.10 14.61 4.16
CA ASP A 54 -8.32 13.95 3.64
C ASP A 54 -8.07 12.54 3.14
N VAL A 55 -6.87 12.28 2.63
CA VAL A 55 -6.47 10.96 2.10
C VAL A 55 -6.03 9.99 3.21
N GLY A 56 -6.28 10.32 4.48
CA GLY A 56 -5.86 9.51 5.62
C GLY A 56 -4.51 9.91 6.19
N SER A 57 -3.93 9.06 7.04
CA SER A 57 -2.72 9.36 7.79
C SER A 57 -1.71 8.22 7.76
N ALA A 58 -0.43 8.58 7.79
CA ALA A 58 0.66 7.60 7.90
C ALA A 58 1.89 8.20 8.60
N ILE A 59 2.71 7.31 9.19
CA ILE A 59 4.06 7.63 9.66
C ILE A 59 5.02 6.66 8.99
N ALA A 60 6.01 7.20 8.27
CA ALA A 60 7.11 6.43 7.70
C ALA A 60 8.44 6.82 8.38
N SER A 61 9.37 5.87 8.49
CA SER A 61 10.63 6.08 9.20
C SER A 61 11.80 5.43 8.47
N TRP A 62 12.89 6.18 8.36
CA TRP A 62 14.18 5.75 7.83
C TRP A 62 15.24 5.78 8.94
N TYR A 63 16.31 4.99 8.80
CA TYR A 63 17.40 4.92 9.79
C TYR A 63 18.44 6.06 9.66
N SER A 64 18.27 6.94 8.67
CA SER A 64 19.19 8.04 8.38
C SER A 64 18.43 9.32 8.09
N PRO A 65 19.07 10.50 8.22
CA PRO A 65 18.45 11.76 7.83
C PRO A 65 17.92 11.74 6.39
N VAL A 66 16.74 12.32 6.21
CA VAL A 66 16.05 12.40 4.91
C VAL A 66 15.69 13.85 4.65
N THR A 67 16.29 14.45 3.63
CA THR A 67 15.90 15.79 3.16
C THR A 67 14.66 15.74 2.27
N ALA A 68 13.95 16.85 2.12
CA ALA A 68 12.81 16.95 1.22
C ALA A 68 13.14 16.49 -0.22
N LYS A 69 14.30 16.90 -0.74
CA LYS A 69 14.78 16.46 -2.05
C LYS A 69 15.00 14.93 -2.14
N LYS A 70 15.64 14.34 -1.10
CA LYS A 70 15.87 12.89 -1.05
C LYS A 70 14.58 12.12 -0.95
N LEU A 71 13.59 12.63 -0.20
CA LEU A 71 12.29 11.98 -0.02
C LEU A 71 11.56 11.79 -1.35
N LYS A 72 11.65 12.73 -2.29
CA LYS A 72 11.08 12.60 -3.65
C LYS A 72 11.51 11.30 -4.34
N GLY A 73 12.78 10.95 -4.26
CA GLY A 73 13.28 9.69 -4.82
C GLY A 73 12.82 8.44 -4.04
N LEU A 74 12.71 8.55 -2.71
CA LEU A 74 12.34 7.42 -1.85
C LEU A 74 10.86 7.01 -1.97
N VAL A 75 9.97 7.94 -2.33
CA VAL A 75 8.53 7.64 -2.54
C VAL A 75 8.22 7.20 -3.98
N LEU A 76 9.18 7.22 -4.89
CA LEU A 76 9.00 6.71 -6.27
C LEU A 76 8.82 5.19 -6.29
N ASP A 77 9.58 4.48 -5.49
CA ASP A 77 9.41 3.03 -5.30
C ASP A 77 8.36 2.79 -4.22
N ILE A 78 7.14 2.51 -4.66
CA ILE A 78 5.99 2.29 -3.77
C ILE A 78 6.23 1.11 -2.82
N GLY A 79 6.84 0.02 -3.29
CA GLY A 79 7.15 -1.14 -2.46
C GLY A 79 8.13 -0.79 -1.34
N TYR A 80 9.19 -0.06 -1.67
CA TYR A 80 10.15 0.46 -0.70
C TYR A 80 9.49 1.42 0.28
N PHE A 81 8.66 2.35 -0.21
CA PHE A 81 7.95 3.33 0.64
C PHE A 81 7.02 2.64 1.63
N VAL A 82 6.21 1.67 1.16
CA VAL A 82 5.35 0.83 2.02
C VAL A 82 6.15 0.16 3.12
N GLY A 83 7.31 -0.40 2.81
CA GLY A 83 8.21 -1.02 3.79
C GLY A 83 8.76 -0.06 4.86
N LYS A 84 8.64 1.26 4.66
CA LYS A 84 9.03 2.30 5.64
C LYS A 84 7.87 2.79 6.50
N ILE A 85 6.63 2.53 6.11
CA ILE A 85 5.44 2.91 6.88
C ILE A 85 5.38 2.06 8.16
N ARG A 86 5.25 2.72 9.30
CA ARG A 86 5.18 2.11 10.64
C ARG A 86 3.78 2.03 11.19
N CYS A 87 2.95 3.01 10.84
CA CYS A 87 1.52 3.00 11.10
C CYS A 87 0.81 3.82 10.02
N SER A 88 -0.41 3.45 9.69
CA SER A 88 -1.21 4.15 8.69
C SER A 88 -2.69 3.79 8.82
N THR A 89 -3.52 4.62 8.19
CA THR A 89 -4.88 4.26 7.84
C THR A 89 -4.83 3.37 6.60
N ASP A 90 -5.41 2.18 6.66
CA ASP A 90 -5.61 1.25 5.54
C ASP A 90 -4.44 1.16 4.55
N LEU A 91 -3.32 0.59 5.00
CA LEU A 91 -2.12 0.40 4.16
C LEU A 91 -2.37 -0.57 3.00
N TYR A 92 -3.21 -1.56 3.24
CA TYR A 92 -3.60 -2.58 2.29
C TYR A 92 -5.13 -2.62 2.15
N ILE A 93 -5.56 -3.07 1.00
CA ILE A 93 -6.95 -3.41 0.71
C ILE A 93 -7.02 -4.85 0.24
N TYR A 94 -8.18 -5.46 0.47
CA TYR A 94 -8.53 -6.81 0.01
C TYR A 94 -9.79 -6.71 -0.81
N ARG A 95 -9.83 -7.35 -1.97
CA ARG A 95 -10.99 -7.43 -2.84
C ARG A 95 -11.18 -8.87 -3.26
N GLU A 96 -12.41 -9.27 -3.45
CA GLU A 96 -12.76 -10.62 -3.87
C GLU A 96 -12.10 -10.99 -5.20
N GLU A 97 -12.08 -10.05 -6.15
CA GLU A 97 -11.44 -10.26 -7.45
C GLU A 97 -9.94 -10.53 -7.32
N ASP A 98 -9.27 -9.77 -6.45
CA ASP A 98 -7.83 -9.93 -6.18
C ASP A 98 -7.53 -11.27 -5.48
N ILE A 99 -8.42 -11.73 -4.59
CA ILE A 99 -8.33 -13.03 -3.92
C ILE A 99 -8.47 -14.15 -4.94
N CYS A 100 -9.49 -14.08 -5.78
CA CYS A 100 -9.71 -15.07 -6.83
C CYS A 100 -8.53 -15.14 -7.80
N GLU A 101 -7.99 -13.99 -8.21
CA GLU A 101 -6.83 -13.91 -9.10
C GLU A 101 -5.60 -14.61 -8.49
N ASP A 102 -5.24 -14.27 -7.24
CA ASP A 102 -4.08 -14.86 -6.58
C ASP A 102 -4.22 -16.37 -6.36
N LEU A 103 -5.42 -16.84 -6.00
CA LEU A 103 -5.70 -18.27 -5.85
C LEU A 103 -5.67 -19.01 -7.20
N ASP A 104 -6.20 -18.41 -8.26
CA ASP A 104 -6.16 -18.99 -9.60
C ASP A 104 -4.72 -19.09 -10.14
N GLU A 105 -3.88 -18.09 -9.88
CA GLU A 105 -2.46 -18.14 -10.24
C GLU A 105 -1.74 -19.25 -9.48
N LYS A 106 -1.97 -19.35 -8.17
CA LYS A 106 -1.36 -20.40 -7.34
C LYS A 106 -1.83 -21.80 -7.75
N TYR A 107 -3.12 -21.96 -8.05
CA TYR A 107 -3.65 -23.22 -8.58
C TYR A 107 -2.98 -23.65 -9.90
N LYS A 108 -2.82 -22.71 -10.84
CA LYS A 108 -2.13 -22.97 -12.11
C LYS A 108 -0.67 -23.37 -11.92
N GLU A 109 0.03 -22.69 -11.01
CA GLU A 109 1.42 -23.00 -10.64
C GLU A 109 1.50 -24.45 -10.14
N LEU A 110 0.70 -24.82 -9.14
CA LEU A 110 0.70 -26.14 -8.53
C LEU A 110 0.29 -27.23 -9.52
N LYS A 111 -0.73 -27.00 -10.33
CA LYS A 111 -1.17 -27.94 -11.37
C LYS A 111 -0.04 -28.33 -12.33
N ASN A 112 0.86 -27.41 -12.64
CA ASN A 112 2.01 -27.65 -13.52
C ASN A 112 3.16 -28.40 -12.81
N MET A 113 3.21 -28.34 -11.49
CA MET A 113 4.25 -28.97 -10.66
C MET A 113 3.86 -30.37 -10.17
N ILE A 114 2.60 -30.78 -10.33
CA ILE A 114 2.07 -32.00 -9.71
C ILE A 114 2.50 -33.24 -10.46
N HIS A 115 3.36 -34.04 -9.78
CA HIS A 115 3.52 -35.47 -10.03
C HIS A 115 3.04 -36.36 -8.85
N ILE A 116 2.58 -35.79 -7.75
CA ILE A 116 2.41 -36.47 -6.46
C ILE A 116 1.00 -36.36 -5.88
N ILE A 117 0.21 -35.30 -6.21
CA ILE A 117 -1.11 -35.05 -5.65
C ILE A 117 -2.18 -35.28 -6.73
N SER A 118 -3.36 -35.81 -6.35
CA SER A 118 -4.47 -35.94 -7.29
C SER A 118 -4.98 -34.56 -7.69
N LEU A 119 -5.23 -34.37 -8.97
CA LEU A 119 -5.81 -33.10 -9.48
C LEU A 119 -7.20 -32.84 -8.90
N GLU A 120 -7.93 -33.88 -8.52
CA GLU A 120 -9.23 -33.78 -7.89
C GLU A 120 -9.10 -33.21 -6.48
N SER A 121 -8.21 -33.73 -5.67
CA SER A 121 -7.94 -33.23 -4.31
C SER A 121 -7.49 -31.77 -4.34
N LEU A 122 -6.57 -31.41 -5.25
CA LEU A 122 -6.13 -30.02 -5.40
C LEU A 122 -7.30 -29.08 -5.73
N ARG A 123 -8.20 -29.50 -6.61
CA ARG A 123 -9.36 -28.69 -6.98
C ARG A 123 -10.28 -28.47 -5.79
N ASP A 124 -10.62 -29.55 -5.08
CA ASP A 124 -11.55 -29.52 -3.96
C ASP A 124 -11.00 -28.67 -2.81
N ASP A 125 -9.71 -28.78 -2.49
CA ASP A 125 -9.03 -27.95 -1.49
C ASP A 125 -9.03 -26.45 -1.88
N PHE A 126 -8.86 -26.13 -3.16
CA PHE A 126 -8.89 -24.75 -3.62
C PHE A 126 -10.32 -24.17 -3.69
N GLU A 127 -11.35 -24.99 -3.87
CA GLU A 127 -12.75 -24.56 -3.73
C GLU A 127 -13.04 -24.19 -2.27
N VAL A 128 -12.68 -25.04 -1.31
CA VAL A 128 -12.82 -24.75 0.12
C VAL A 128 -12.07 -23.48 0.53
N LEU A 129 -10.85 -23.31 0.05
CA LEU A 129 -10.03 -22.14 0.36
C LEU A 129 -10.63 -20.86 -0.22
N ARG A 130 -11.18 -20.91 -1.44
CA ARG A 130 -11.82 -19.78 -2.11
C ARG A 130 -13.07 -19.33 -1.37
N ASP A 131 -13.94 -20.26 -0.99
CA ASP A 131 -15.14 -19.98 -0.23
C ASP A 131 -14.79 -19.35 1.13
N TRP A 132 -13.81 -19.91 1.82
CA TRP A 132 -13.34 -19.35 3.09
C TRP A 132 -12.79 -17.93 2.95
N CYS A 133 -11.96 -17.67 1.94
CA CYS A 133 -11.39 -16.35 1.68
C CYS A 133 -12.46 -15.31 1.33
N SER A 134 -13.48 -15.69 0.55
CA SER A 134 -14.59 -14.81 0.18
C SER A 134 -15.44 -14.42 1.39
N ASP A 135 -15.71 -15.36 2.29
CA ASP A 135 -16.53 -15.12 3.47
C ASP A 135 -15.83 -14.25 4.52
N HIS A 136 -14.49 -14.28 4.58
CA HIS A 136 -13.73 -13.71 5.68
C HIS A 136 -12.83 -12.54 5.29
N GLN A 137 -12.73 -12.17 4.01
CA GLN A 137 -11.81 -11.14 3.50
C GLN A 137 -10.35 -11.29 4.00
N CYS A 138 -9.96 -12.46 4.41
CA CYS A 138 -8.64 -12.96 4.84
C CYS A 138 -7.93 -12.21 5.99
N ALA A 139 -8.40 -11.04 6.45
CA ALA A 139 -7.57 -10.17 7.30
C ALA A 139 -7.64 -10.47 8.80
N ASP A 140 -8.80 -10.92 9.34
CA ASP A 140 -9.02 -11.09 10.79
C ASP A 140 -9.77 -12.37 11.14
N ALA A 141 -9.93 -13.29 10.20
CA ALA A 141 -10.69 -14.51 10.41
C ALA A 141 -9.92 -15.54 11.25
N LYS A 142 -10.63 -16.21 12.14
CA LYS A 142 -10.09 -17.35 12.84
C LYS A 142 -9.88 -18.50 11.84
N ILE A 143 -8.63 -18.79 11.51
CA ILE A 143 -8.25 -19.90 10.64
C ILE A 143 -8.73 -21.21 11.27
N THR A 144 -9.47 -22.02 10.50
CA THR A 144 -9.87 -23.36 10.94
C THR A 144 -8.74 -24.35 10.74
N PRO A 145 -8.68 -25.49 11.48
CA PRO A 145 -7.66 -26.52 11.27
C PRO A 145 -7.62 -27.06 9.83
N GLU A 146 -8.76 -27.10 9.15
CA GLU A 146 -8.86 -27.52 7.76
C GLU A 146 -8.15 -26.53 6.82
N ILE A 147 -8.41 -25.23 6.97
CA ILE A 147 -7.76 -24.18 6.18
C ILE A 147 -6.24 -24.15 6.46
N GLU A 148 -5.84 -24.31 7.73
CA GLU A 148 -4.43 -24.38 8.11
C GLU A 148 -3.73 -25.56 7.41
N MET A 149 -4.35 -26.73 7.38
CA MET A 149 -3.83 -27.91 6.71
C MET A 149 -3.68 -27.71 5.19
N ILE A 150 -4.67 -27.08 4.54
CA ILE A 150 -4.60 -26.75 3.11
C ILE A 150 -3.45 -25.77 2.85
N CYS A 151 -3.35 -24.70 3.65
CA CYS A 151 -2.30 -23.70 3.51
C CYS A 151 -0.90 -24.30 3.68
N ASP A 152 -0.71 -25.17 4.67
CA ASP A 152 0.56 -25.86 4.91
C ASP A 152 0.90 -26.82 3.76
N THR A 153 -0.10 -27.58 3.26
CA THR A 153 0.07 -28.54 2.17
C THR A 153 0.58 -27.87 0.89
N TYR A 154 0.06 -26.68 0.58
CA TYR A 154 0.35 -25.98 -0.67
C TYR A 154 1.27 -24.76 -0.51
N ALA A 155 1.81 -24.53 0.70
CA ALA A 155 2.65 -23.38 1.05
C ALA A 155 1.98 -22.04 0.68
N ILE A 156 0.70 -21.89 1.08
CA ILE A 156 -0.09 -20.68 0.85
C ILE A 156 0.01 -19.77 2.07
N ASN A 157 0.38 -18.51 1.83
CA ASN A 157 0.40 -17.49 2.88
C ASN A 157 -0.86 -16.63 2.74
N LEU A 158 -1.87 -16.87 3.57
CA LEU A 158 -3.15 -16.17 3.56
C LEU A 158 -3.02 -14.66 3.73
N ASP A 159 -2.01 -14.18 4.49
CA ASP A 159 -1.78 -12.75 4.69
C ASP A 159 -1.44 -12.02 3.38
N ARG A 160 -1.13 -12.75 2.33
CA ARG A 160 -0.75 -12.19 1.02
C ARG A 160 -1.84 -12.35 -0.04
N ILE A 161 -2.76 -13.29 0.15
CA ILE A 161 -3.84 -13.55 -0.81
C ILE A 161 -4.79 -12.37 -0.88
N GLY A 162 -5.02 -11.83 -2.08
CA GLY A 162 -5.88 -10.69 -2.35
C GLY A 162 -5.36 -9.35 -1.81
N ARG A 163 -4.16 -9.32 -1.21
CA ARG A 163 -3.60 -8.12 -0.62
C ARG A 163 -3.02 -7.19 -1.68
N ARG A 164 -3.59 -6.00 -1.82
CA ARG A 164 -3.07 -4.93 -2.69
C ARG A 164 -2.72 -3.70 -1.88
N ILE A 165 -1.73 -2.95 -2.33
CA ILE A 165 -1.40 -1.66 -1.71
C ILE A 165 -2.58 -0.72 -1.89
N SER A 166 -3.01 -0.07 -0.80
CA SER A 166 -4.12 0.87 -0.83
C SER A 166 -3.87 2.03 -1.83
N PRO A 167 -4.87 2.45 -2.61
CA PRO A 167 -4.75 3.62 -3.47
C PRO A 167 -4.30 4.90 -2.74
N ARG A 168 -4.56 5.00 -1.43
CA ARG A 168 -4.10 6.11 -0.59
C ARG A 168 -2.58 6.25 -0.58
N VAL A 169 -1.86 5.13 -0.55
CA VAL A 169 -0.38 5.13 -0.57
C VAL A 169 0.15 5.72 -1.87
N HIS A 170 -0.48 5.38 -2.99
CA HIS A 170 -0.16 5.97 -4.29
C HIS A 170 -0.44 7.49 -4.31
N LEU A 171 -1.56 7.93 -3.73
CA LEU A 171 -1.88 9.34 -3.60
C LEU A 171 -0.86 10.07 -2.72
N TRP A 172 -0.44 9.51 -1.58
CA TRP A 172 0.60 10.12 -0.75
C TRP A 172 1.92 10.27 -1.51
N ALA A 173 2.34 9.26 -2.24
CA ALA A 173 3.57 9.27 -2.99
C ALA A 173 3.53 10.25 -4.17
N VAL A 174 2.49 10.19 -5.00
CA VAL A 174 2.32 11.07 -6.17
C VAL A 174 2.10 12.52 -5.75
N GLY A 175 1.31 12.75 -4.69
CA GLY A 175 1.12 14.09 -4.13
C GLY A 175 2.45 14.72 -3.71
N TYR A 176 3.32 13.97 -3.01
CA TYR A 176 4.65 14.47 -2.64
C TYR A 176 5.55 14.71 -3.85
N GLN A 177 5.52 13.83 -4.85
CA GLN A 177 6.29 14.02 -6.10
C GLN A 177 5.89 15.31 -6.81
N MET A 178 4.57 15.55 -6.99
CA MET A 178 4.07 16.76 -7.65
C MET A 178 4.35 18.02 -6.84
N LEU A 179 4.22 17.96 -5.51
CA LEU A 179 4.62 19.02 -4.59
C LEU A 179 6.09 19.37 -4.77
N ALA A 180 6.98 18.36 -4.77
CA ALA A 180 8.42 18.54 -4.94
C ALA A 180 8.79 19.09 -6.33
N GLU A 181 8.10 18.63 -7.38
CA GLU A 181 8.23 19.16 -8.74
C GLU A 181 7.86 20.65 -8.80
N GLN A 182 6.75 21.04 -8.18
CA GLN A 182 6.29 22.42 -8.17
C GLN A 182 7.22 23.35 -7.37
N LEU A 183 7.85 22.83 -6.30
CA LEU A 183 8.82 23.58 -5.50
C LEU A 183 10.25 23.55 -6.07
N GLY A 184 10.54 22.78 -7.10
CA GLY A 184 11.87 22.65 -7.69
C GLY A 184 12.88 21.90 -6.82
N ILE A 185 12.43 20.96 -5.96
CA ILE A 185 13.27 20.16 -5.04
C ILE A 185 13.33 18.69 -5.39
#